data_1d32eee5a852256830a0909fe02b399e
#
_entry.id   1d32eee5a852256830a0909fe02b399e
#
_cell.length_a   1.000
_cell.length_b   1.000
_cell.length_c   1.000
_cell.angle_alpha   90.00
_cell.angle_beta   90.00
_cell.angle_gamma   90.00
#
_symmetry.space_group_name_H-M   'P 1'
#
loop_
_entity.id
_entity.type
_entity.pdbx_description
1 polymer ?
#
loop_
_entity_poly.entity_id
_entity_poly.type
_entity_poly.pdbx_seq_one_letter_code
_entity_poly.pdbx_strand_id
1 'polypeptide(L)'
;MQRRRCTLALAVAAGLGLGAPAFADCGSDMQKLAQDRNVELQKINDFAKAAHGKPLDPEGFCAKSAGLLRAESALIAYMEKNKDWCSFPDEAIEGLKTSHAKNAGFSGKACTVAAKIMKMKEQAAQGGGGGPQAQPLPAGPL
;
A
#
# COMPACT_ATOMS: atom_id res chain seq x y z
N MET A 1 62.14 10.06 -52.16
CA MET A 1 60.84 9.48 -51.69
C MET A 1 60.94 9.31 -50.19
N GLN A 2 60.34 10.23 -49.43
CA GLN A 2 60.51 10.30 -47.98
C GLN A 2 59.11 10.04 -47.33
N ARG A 3 58.95 8.84 -46.76
CA ARG A 3 57.72 8.43 -46.07
C ARG A 3 57.74 9.01 -44.67
N ARG A 4 56.88 10.02 -44.40
CA ARG A 4 56.67 10.57 -43.09
C ARG A 4 55.66 9.60 -42.34
N ARG A 5 56.21 8.99 -41.29
CA ARG A 5 55.39 8.21 -40.34
C ARG A 5 54.73 9.18 -39.33
N CYS A 6 53.42 9.40 -39.44
CA CYS A 6 52.65 10.07 -38.41
C CYS A 6 52.32 9.08 -37.30
N THR A 7 52.95 9.25 -36.15
CA THR A 7 52.55 8.57 -34.90
C THR A 7 51.43 9.33 -34.29
N LEU A 8 50.22 8.72 -34.33
CA LEU A 8 49.05 9.20 -33.57
C LEU A 8 49.23 8.80 -32.10
N ALA A 9 49.43 9.78 -31.24
CA ALA A 9 49.34 9.61 -29.79
C ALA A 9 47.84 9.64 -29.39
N LEU A 10 47.32 8.48 -28.99
CA LEU A 10 45.98 8.39 -28.35
C LEU A 10 46.12 8.89 -26.91
N ALA A 11 45.61 10.08 -26.63
CA ALA A 11 45.38 10.56 -25.29
C ALA A 11 44.09 9.96 -24.75
N VAL A 12 44.19 8.96 -23.88
CA VAL A 12 43.06 8.43 -23.10
C VAL A 12 42.75 9.43 -21.98
N ALA A 13 41.77 10.29 -22.19
CA ALA A 13 41.19 11.11 -21.13
C ALA A 13 40.34 10.22 -20.21
N ALA A 14 40.88 9.79 -19.08
CA ALA A 14 40.13 9.18 -18.00
C ALA A 14 39.21 10.25 -17.40
N GLY A 15 37.95 10.30 -17.88
CA GLY A 15 36.90 11.09 -17.30
C GLY A 15 36.51 10.50 -15.94
N LEU A 16 37.01 11.10 -14.86
CA LEU A 16 36.47 10.94 -13.52
C LEU A 16 35.04 11.49 -13.55
N GLY A 17 34.07 10.61 -13.80
CA GLY A 17 32.66 10.88 -13.61
C GLY A 17 32.42 11.13 -12.12
N LEU A 18 32.52 12.39 -11.70
CA LEU A 18 31.92 12.86 -10.45
C LEU A 18 30.44 12.59 -10.59
N GLY A 19 29.97 11.45 -10.08
CA GLY A 19 28.55 11.18 -9.93
C GLY A 19 27.96 12.31 -9.09
N ALA A 20 27.29 13.25 -9.75
CA ALA A 20 26.49 14.23 -9.04
C ALA A 20 25.57 13.45 -8.12
N PRO A 21 25.46 13.78 -6.82
CA PRO A 21 24.47 13.18 -5.96
C PRO A 21 23.13 13.35 -6.68
N ALA A 22 22.39 12.25 -6.87
CA ALA A 22 21.04 12.32 -7.41
C ALA A 22 20.21 13.06 -6.35
N PHE A 23 20.13 14.37 -6.48
CA PHE A 23 19.25 15.18 -5.65
C PHE A 23 17.83 14.74 -5.97
N ALA A 24 17.07 14.42 -4.92
CA ALA A 24 15.65 14.10 -5.07
C ALA A 24 14.98 15.23 -5.86
N ASP A 25 14.33 14.89 -6.96
CA ASP A 25 13.46 15.84 -7.65
C ASP A 25 12.17 15.97 -6.85
N CYS A 26 12.14 16.96 -5.95
CA CYS A 26 11.02 17.17 -5.05
C CYS A 26 9.66 17.20 -5.77
N GLY A 27 9.62 17.74 -6.98
CA GLY A 27 8.38 17.85 -7.76
C GLY A 27 7.92 16.51 -8.31
N SER A 28 8.76 15.82 -9.06
CA SER A 28 8.40 14.56 -9.70
C SER A 28 8.19 13.43 -8.70
N ASP A 29 9.05 13.34 -7.68
CA ASP A 29 8.93 12.31 -6.63
C ASP A 29 7.64 12.49 -5.82
N MET A 30 7.34 13.73 -5.39
CA MET A 30 6.09 14.05 -4.71
C MET A 30 4.86 13.73 -5.57
N GLN A 31 4.90 14.13 -6.85
CA GLN A 31 3.81 13.86 -7.77
C GLN A 31 3.54 12.36 -7.91
N LYS A 32 4.61 11.57 -8.05
CA LYS A 32 4.50 10.11 -8.14
C LYS A 32 3.91 9.51 -6.88
N LEU A 33 4.43 9.84 -5.70
CA LEU A 33 3.95 9.32 -4.42
C LEU A 33 2.50 9.74 -4.13
N ALA A 34 2.13 10.98 -4.46
CA ALA A 34 0.76 11.45 -4.35
C ALA A 34 -0.18 10.71 -5.32
N GLN A 35 0.28 10.42 -6.53
CA GLN A 35 -0.48 9.63 -7.50
C GLN A 35 -0.67 8.19 -7.03
N ASP A 36 0.38 7.53 -6.53
CA ASP A 36 0.31 6.18 -5.97
C ASP A 36 -0.73 6.11 -4.83
N ARG A 37 -0.70 7.09 -3.91
CA ARG A 37 -1.72 7.22 -2.85
C ARG A 37 -3.14 7.40 -3.41
N ASN A 38 -3.30 8.25 -4.42
CA ASN A 38 -4.61 8.50 -5.03
C ASN A 38 -5.17 7.25 -5.73
N VAL A 39 -4.33 6.46 -6.38
CA VAL A 39 -4.71 5.18 -7.00
C VAL A 39 -5.25 4.21 -5.92
N GLU A 40 -4.57 4.10 -4.79
CA GLU A 40 -5.03 3.23 -3.70
C GLU A 40 -6.33 3.75 -3.06
N LEU A 41 -6.46 5.06 -2.88
CA LEU A 41 -7.70 5.67 -2.40
C LEU A 41 -8.87 5.42 -3.36
N GLN A 42 -8.62 5.51 -4.68
CA GLN A 42 -9.65 5.23 -5.69
C GLN A 42 -10.16 3.79 -5.61
N LYS A 43 -9.27 2.80 -5.39
CA LYS A 43 -9.66 1.39 -5.20
C LYS A 43 -10.63 1.21 -4.02
N ILE A 44 -10.42 1.94 -2.92
CA ILE A 44 -11.32 1.92 -1.76
C ILE A 44 -12.66 2.58 -2.11
N ASN A 45 -12.62 3.74 -2.79
CA ASN A 45 -13.83 4.44 -3.19
C ASN A 45 -14.68 3.60 -4.16
N ASP A 46 -14.07 2.93 -5.12
CA ASP A 46 -14.78 2.07 -6.06
C ASP A 46 -15.36 0.84 -5.36
N PHE A 47 -14.64 0.27 -4.40
CA PHE A 47 -15.15 -0.81 -3.56
C PHE A 47 -16.35 -0.36 -2.72
N ALA A 48 -16.29 0.85 -2.15
CA ALA A 48 -17.42 1.40 -1.40
C ALA A 48 -18.63 1.69 -2.30
N LYS A 49 -18.42 2.23 -3.50
CA LYS A 49 -19.50 2.44 -4.49
C LYS A 49 -20.14 1.13 -4.92
N ALA A 50 -19.35 0.09 -5.15
CA ALA A 50 -19.85 -1.23 -5.53
C ALA A 50 -20.72 -1.90 -4.46
N ALA A 51 -20.62 -1.48 -3.21
CA ALA A 51 -21.48 -1.96 -2.14
C ALA A 51 -22.93 -1.42 -2.22
N HIS A 52 -23.19 -0.38 -3.04
CA HIS A 52 -24.52 0.22 -3.23
C HIS A 52 -25.25 0.54 -1.91
N GLY A 53 -24.54 1.13 -0.94
CA GLY A 53 -25.08 1.48 0.39
C GLY A 53 -25.21 0.33 1.38
N LYS A 54 -24.85 -0.89 1.00
CA LYS A 54 -24.75 -2.03 1.92
C LYS A 54 -23.50 -1.92 2.79
N PRO A 55 -23.46 -2.56 3.96
CA PRO A 55 -22.24 -2.65 4.76
C PRO A 55 -21.08 -3.22 3.92
N LEU A 56 -19.90 -2.61 4.07
CA LEU A 56 -18.69 -3.06 3.37
C LEU A 56 -18.26 -4.43 3.89
N ASP A 57 -17.86 -5.31 2.98
CA ASP A 57 -17.21 -6.57 3.33
C ASP A 57 -15.89 -6.30 4.05
N PRO A 58 -15.71 -6.79 5.31
CA PRO A 58 -14.51 -6.52 6.08
C PRO A 58 -13.23 -7.14 5.48
N GLU A 59 -13.35 -8.30 4.83
CA GLU A 59 -12.20 -8.97 4.19
C GLU A 59 -11.69 -8.14 3.01
N GLY A 60 -12.61 -7.72 2.14
CA GLY A 60 -12.29 -6.86 0.99
C GLY A 60 -11.76 -5.50 1.39
N PHE A 61 -12.34 -4.88 2.43
CA PHE A 61 -11.87 -3.59 2.93
C PHE A 61 -10.48 -3.70 3.56
N CYS A 62 -10.23 -4.73 4.38
CA CYS A 62 -8.93 -4.99 4.99
C CYS A 62 -7.84 -5.14 3.92
N ALA A 63 -8.10 -5.91 2.87
CA ALA A 63 -7.14 -6.13 1.78
C ALA A 63 -6.81 -4.82 1.01
N LYS A 64 -7.83 -4.00 0.70
CA LYS A 64 -7.66 -2.76 -0.06
C LYS A 64 -7.01 -1.65 0.76
N SER A 65 -7.38 -1.51 2.03
CA SER A 65 -6.83 -0.48 2.92
C SER A 65 -5.35 -0.66 3.19
N ALA A 66 -4.81 -1.89 3.14
CA ALA A 66 -3.38 -2.14 3.28
C ALA A 66 -2.54 -1.47 2.17
N GLY A 67 -3.08 -1.34 0.95
CA GLY A 67 -2.44 -0.60 -0.15
C GLY A 67 -2.33 0.89 0.16
N LEU A 68 -3.44 1.50 0.59
CA LEU A 68 -3.46 2.92 0.97
C LEU A 68 -2.48 3.22 2.10
N LEU A 69 -2.46 2.40 3.15
CA LEU A 69 -1.56 2.61 4.29
C LEU A 69 -0.09 2.55 3.88
N ARG A 70 0.29 1.64 2.98
CA ARG A 70 1.67 1.59 2.44
C ARG A 70 2.00 2.83 1.62
N ALA A 71 1.11 3.30 0.76
CA ALA A 71 1.31 4.49 -0.06
C ALA A 71 1.42 5.75 0.80
N GLU A 72 0.58 5.89 1.84
CA GLU A 72 0.67 7.00 2.80
C GLU A 72 1.97 6.96 3.60
N SER A 73 2.40 5.79 4.07
CA SER A 73 3.67 5.64 4.78
C SER A 73 4.87 6.02 3.90
N ALA A 74 4.86 5.63 2.63
CA ALA A 74 5.92 6.00 1.70
C ALA A 74 5.99 7.51 1.45
N LEU A 75 4.83 8.16 1.30
CA LEU A 75 4.72 9.60 1.13
C LEU A 75 5.21 10.35 2.38
N ILE A 76 4.79 9.93 3.58
CA ILE A 76 5.24 10.51 4.85
C ILE A 76 6.76 10.38 4.98
N ALA A 77 7.31 9.18 4.78
CA ALA A 77 8.74 8.93 4.90
C ALA A 77 9.57 9.77 3.91
N TYR A 78 9.07 9.96 2.69
CA TYR A 78 9.71 10.84 1.71
C TYR A 78 9.72 12.29 2.18
N MET A 79 8.57 12.80 2.65
CA MET A 79 8.45 14.18 3.12
C MET A 79 9.34 14.44 4.35
N GLU A 80 9.37 13.52 5.31
CA GLU A 80 10.22 13.64 6.49
C GLU A 80 11.71 13.65 6.11
N LYS A 81 12.12 12.70 5.26
CA LYS A 81 13.52 12.58 4.84
C LYS A 81 14.03 13.79 4.05
N ASN A 82 13.16 14.40 3.26
CA ASN A 82 13.52 15.49 2.37
C ASN A 82 12.96 16.85 2.83
N LYS A 83 12.51 16.95 4.10
CA LYS A 83 11.83 18.11 4.65
C LYS A 83 12.57 19.41 4.38
N ASP A 84 13.82 19.47 4.81
CA ASP A 84 14.65 20.70 4.72
C ASP A 84 15.02 20.99 3.26
N TRP A 85 15.35 19.97 2.49
CA TRP A 85 15.74 20.11 1.10
C TRP A 85 14.59 20.56 0.19
N CYS A 86 13.42 19.95 0.38
CA CYS A 86 12.22 20.25 -0.41
C CYS A 86 11.33 21.32 0.23
N SER A 87 11.71 21.86 1.39
CA SER A 87 10.94 22.87 2.14
C SER A 87 9.50 22.43 2.43
N PHE A 88 9.30 21.17 2.82
CA PHE A 88 7.97 20.70 3.20
C PHE A 88 7.54 21.31 4.56
N PRO A 89 6.35 21.93 4.63
CA PRO A 89 5.84 22.47 5.89
C PRO A 89 5.57 21.35 6.92
N ASP A 90 5.87 21.60 8.19
CA ASP A 90 5.58 20.68 9.29
C ASP A 90 4.09 20.31 9.36
N GLU A 91 3.22 21.30 9.18
CA GLU A 91 1.78 21.12 9.21
C GLU A 91 1.29 20.14 8.13
N ALA A 92 1.92 20.14 6.96
CA ALA A 92 1.57 19.21 5.88
C ALA A 92 1.94 17.76 6.26
N ILE A 93 3.13 17.57 6.85
CA ILE A 93 3.61 16.25 7.31
C ILE A 93 2.71 15.74 8.45
N GLU A 94 2.44 16.56 9.46
CA GLU A 94 1.60 16.18 10.61
C GLU A 94 0.14 15.96 10.20
N GLY A 95 -0.40 16.72 9.27
CA GLY A 95 -1.72 16.50 8.69
C GLY A 95 -1.83 15.13 8.02
N LEU A 96 -0.81 14.76 7.24
CA LEU A 96 -0.75 13.45 6.58
C LEU A 96 -0.60 12.30 7.58
N LYS A 97 0.24 12.44 8.61
CA LYS A 97 0.37 11.47 9.71
C LYS A 97 -0.94 11.27 10.45
N THR A 98 -1.65 12.35 10.75
CA THR A 98 -2.96 12.29 11.40
C THR A 98 -3.97 11.53 10.54
N SER A 99 -4.01 11.80 9.24
CA SER A 99 -4.85 11.09 8.29
C SER A 99 -4.50 9.60 8.24
N HIS A 100 -3.21 9.28 8.14
CA HIS A 100 -2.70 7.92 8.13
C HIS A 100 -3.10 7.15 9.41
N ALA A 101 -2.95 7.76 10.59
CA ALA A 101 -3.34 7.15 11.86
C ALA A 101 -4.85 6.82 11.92
N LYS A 102 -5.72 7.71 11.41
CA LYS A 102 -7.15 7.46 11.31
C LYS A 102 -7.44 6.29 10.36
N ASN A 103 -6.83 6.28 9.18
CA ASN A 103 -7.00 5.22 8.19
C ASN A 103 -6.50 3.87 8.73
N ALA A 104 -5.37 3.85 9.44
CA ALA A 104 -4.84 2.67 10.12
C ALA A 104 -5.81 2.13 11.19
N GLY A 105 -6.43 3.02 11.97
CA GLY A 105 -7.43 2.65 12.96
C GLY A 105 -8.67 1.98 12.34
N PHE A 106 -9.18 2.52 11.23
CA PHE A 106 -10.30 1.91 10.51
C PHE A 106 -9.91 0.57 9.87
N SER A 107 -8.76 0.52 9.22
CA SER A 107 -8.23 -0.70 8.63
C SER A 107 -8.04 -1.80 9.67
N GLY A 108 -7.44 -1.49 10.82
CA GLY A 108 -7.21 -2.44 11.90
C GLY A 108 -8.50 -3.07 12.43
N LYS A 109 -9.56 -2.27 12.60
CA LYS A 109 -10.89 -2.77 12.99
C LYS A 109 -11.46 -3.73 11.94
N ALA A 110 -11.42 -3.37 10.67
CA ALA A 110 -11.92 -4.21 9.59
C ALA A 110 -11.12 -5.52 9.48
N CYS A 111 -9.79 -5.45 9.58
CA CYS A 111 -8.93 -6.64 9.55
C CYS A 111 -9.17 -7.58 10.75
N THR A 112 -9.47 -7.02 11.93
CA THR A 112 -9.83 -7.83 13.10
C THR A 112 -11.14 -8.58 12.86
N VAL A 113 -12.14 -7.92 12.27
CA VAL A 113 -13.42 -8.56 11.93
C VAL A 113 -13.23 -9.63 10.84
N ALA A 114 -12.46 -9.31 9.79
CA ALA A 114 -12.12 -10.23 8.71
C ALA A 114 -11.46 -11.52 9.26
N ALA A 115 -10.47 -11.37 10.16
CA ALA A 115 -9.81 -12.51 10.78
C ALA A 115 -10.78 -13.40 11.59
N LYS A 116 -11.76 -12.81 12.28
CA LYS A 116 -12.80 -13.57 13.00
C LYS A 116 -13.71 -14.34 12.02
N ILE A 117 -14.12 -13.70 10.93
CA ILE A 117 -14.93 -14.34 9.89
C ILE A 117 -14.19 -15.52 9.27
N MET A 118 -12.91 -15.36 8.94
CA MET A 118 -12.11 -16.45 8.40
C MET A 118 -12.02 -17.64 9.36
N LYS A 119 -11.75 -17.39 10.65
CA LYS A 119 -11.74 -18.47 11.66
C LYS A 119 -13.07 -19.20 11.77
N MET A 120 -14.18 -18.47 11.72
CA MET A 120 -15.52 -19.09 11.75
C MET A 120 -15.77 -19.95 10.50
N LYS A 121 -15.34 -19.48 9.32
CA LYS A 121 -15.43 -20.25 8.07
C LYS A 121 -14.59 -21.54 8.14
N GLU A 122 -13.37 -21.45 8.68
CA GLU A 122 -12.48 -22.61 8.85
C GLU A 122 -13.09 -23.63 9.82
N GLN A 123 -13.61 -23.18 10.96
CA GLN A 123 -14.29 -24.05 11.94
C GLN A 123 -15.53 -24.72 11.35
N ALA A 124 -16.33 -23.99 10.58
CA ALA A 124 -17.50 -24.56 9.90
C ALA A 124 -17.08 -25.61 8.84
N ALA A 125 -15.99 -25.37 8.13
CA ALA A 125 -15.46 -26.31 7.14
C ALA A 125 -14.89 -27.58 7.79
N GLN A 126 -14.27 -27.45 8.96
CA GLN A 126 -13.72 -28.59 9.71
C GLN A 126 -14.81 -29.36 10.51
N GLY A 127 -15.89 -28.67 10.96
CA GLY A 127 -17.02 -29.25 11.65
C GLY A 127 -18.13 -29.75 10.73
N GLY A 128 -17.97 -29.67 9.44
CA GLY A 128 -18.99 -29.91 8.42
C GLY A 128 -19.44 -31.38 8.23
N GLY A 129 -19.37 -32.20 9.26
CA GLY A 129 -20.02 -33.51 9.31
C GLY A 129 -21.20 -33.63 10.29
N GLY A 130 -21.46 -32.59 11.08
CA GLY A 130 -22.50 -32.60 12.10
C GLY A 130 -23.45 -31.41 11.99
N GLY A 131 -24.31 -31.35 10.95
CA GLY A 131 -25.57 -30.61 11.09
C GLY A 131 -26.29 -31.12 12.32
N PRO A 132 -27.15 -30.26 12.99
CA PRO A 132 -27.95 -30.78 14.10
C PRO A 132 -28.69 -31.99 13.59
N GLN A 133 -28.30 -33.18 14.09
CA GLN A 133 -29.05 -34.40 13.84
C GLN A 133 -30.43 -34.12 14.39
N ALA A 134 -31.40 -34.04 13.49
CA ALA A 134 -32.80 -34.03 13.91
C ALA A 134 -32.97 -35.26 14.79
N GLN A 135 -33.06 -35.03 16.11
CA GLN A 135 -33.41 -36.11 17.02
C GLN A 135 -34.74 -36.68 16.56
N PRO A 136 -34.79 -37.99 16.24
CA PRO A 136 -36.06 -38.60 15.90
C PRO A 136 -37.01 -38.38 17.07
N LEU A 137 -38.18 -37.78 16.80
CA LEU A 137 -39.23 -37.62 17.77
C LEU A 137 -39.60 -39.00 18.31
N PRO A 138 -39.66 -39.18 19.65
CA PRO A 138 -40.10 -40.43 20.22
C PRO A 138 -41.52 -40.74 19.70
N ALA A 139 -41.67 -41.91 19.07
CA ALA A 139 -42.98 -42.40 18.68
C ALA A 139 -43.79 -42.71 19.93
N GLY A 140 -44.62 -41.73 20.38
CA GLY A 140 -45.61 -41.96 21.43
C GLY A 140 -46.74 -42.83 20.91
N PRO A 141 -47.29 -43.70 21.73
CA PRO A 141 -48.49 -44.45 21.35
C PRO A 141 -49.69 -43.51 21.21
N LEU A 142 -50.44 -43.71 20.12
CA LEU A 142 -51.76 -43.07 19.92
C LEU A 142 -52.78 -43.61 20.87
#